data_94c3583164cd03b4d5a96bb2dfef542e
#
_entry.id   94c3583164cd03b4d5a96bb2dfef542e
#
_cell.length_a   1.000
_cell.length_b   1.000
_cell.length_c   1.000
_cell.angle_alpha   90.00
_cell.angle_beta   90.00
_cell.angle_gamma   90.00
#
_symmetry.space_group_name_H-M   'P 1'
#
loop_
_entity.id
_entity.type
_entity.pdbx_description
1 polymer ?
#
loop_
_entity_poly.entity_id
_entity_poly.type
_entity_poly.pdbx_seq_one_letter_code
_entity_poly.pdbx_strand_id
1 'polypeptide(L)'
;EEGDIAEIKLDKITIYDFNDNLVERPIKTSNLKVGQVDLEDYDHFMQKEIFEQPQAIRDTLESRITKNSVVIPAFGYDAEKIFQKIRQVQIVACGTSYHAGLVAKYWLEDIAKVPCNVEVASEYRYRNPILLNDTLFVTLSQSGETADTIEALKTAIKINSSISSLCISNSSESSLTR
;
A
#
# COMPACT_ATOMS: atom_id res chain seq x y z
N GLU A 1 -14.71 -6.01 15.58
CA GLU A 1 -13.41 -5.94 16.26
C GLU A 1 -12.62 -7.21 15.95
N GLU A 2 -11.34 -7.26 16.32
CA GLU A 2 -10.50 -8.44 16.09
C GLU A 2 -11.05 -9.64 16.90
N GLY A 3 -11.24 -10.78 16.21
CA GLY A 3 -11.86 -11.98 16.78
C GLY A 3 -13.38 -12.06 16.66
N ASP A 4 -14.04 -11.01 16.16
CA ASP A 4 -15.49 -11.06 15.92
C ASP A 4 -15.82 -11.93 14.70
N ILE A 5 -16.95 -12.64 14.80
CA ILE A 5 -17.56 -13.39 13.69
C ILE A 5 -18.88 -12.72 13.34
N ALA A 6 -19.09 -12.41 12.05
CA ALA A 6 -20.33 -11.79 11.59
C ALA A 6 -21.12 -12.72 10.66
N GLU A 7 -22.39 -12.96 10.99
CA GLU A 7 -23.39 -13.56 10.09
C GLU A 7 -24.11 -12.42 9.36
N ILE A 8 -24.02 -12.38 8.04
CA ILE A 8 -24.64 -11.35 7.21
C ILE A 8 -25.77 -11.97 6.39
N LYS A 9 -26.99 -11.47 6.58
CA LYS A 9 -28.20 -11.78 5.80
C LYS A 9 -28.68 -10.51 5.10
N LEU A 10 -29.61 -10.64 4.17
CA LEU A 10 -30.14 -9.50 3.40
C LEU A 10 -30.73 -8.39 4.29
N ASP A 11 -31.31 -8.76 5.41
CA ASP A 11 -32.08 -7.89 6.32
C ASP A 11 -31.43 -7.73 7.70
N LYS A 12 -30.36 -8.48 7.99
CA LYS A 12 -29.78 -8.55 9.33
C LYS A 12 -28.29 -8.85 9.31
N ILE A 13 -27.55 -8.15 10.17
CA ILE A 13 -26.18 -8.49 10.55
C ILE A 13 -26.19 -8.91 12.02
N THR A 14 -25.62 -10.06 12.32
CA THR A 14 -25.47 -10.60 13.68
C THR A 14 -23.99 -10.78 13.96
N ILE A 15 -23.48 -10.22 15.05
CA ILE A 15 -22.06 -10.25 15.38
C ILE A 15 -21.88 -11.01 16.71
N TYR A 16 -20.93 -11.92 16.73
CA TYR A 16 -20.51 -12.67 17.92
C TYR A 16 -19.06 -12.30 18.23
N ASP A 17 -18.77 -12.08 19.51
CA ASP A 17 -17.41 -11.85 19.96
C ASP A 17 -16.59 -13.16 20.02
N PHE A 18 -15.32 -13.06 20.41
CA PHE A 18 -14.42 -14.21 20.58
C PHE A 18 -14.95 -15.28 21.55
N ASN A 19 -15.90 -14.94 22.45
CA ASN A 19 -16.50 -15.87 23.42
C ASN A 19 -17.89 -16.36 22.98
N ASP A 20 -18.24 -16.24 21.70
CA ASP A 20 -19.56 -16.57 21.15
C ASP A 20 -20.74 -15.77 21.76
N ASN A 21 -20.48 -14.64 22.39
CA ASN A 21 -21.56 -13.78 22.86
C ASN A 21 -22.06 -12.88 21.72
N LEU A 22 -23.39 -12.73 21.63
CA LEU A 22 -24.01 -11.77 20.75
C LEU A 22 -23.64 -10.34 21.20
N VAL A 23 -23.07 -9.55 20.30
CA VAL A 23 -22.62 -8.19 20.59
C VAL A 23 -23.11 -7.21 19.53
N GLU A 24 -23.31 -5.97 19.95
CA GLU A 24 -23.55 -4.85 19.04
C GLU A 24 -22.24 -4.07 18.82
N ARG A 25 -22.01 -3.67 17.57
CA ARG A 25 -20.86 -2.84 17.21
C ARG A 25 -21.33 -1.52 16.61
N PRO A 26 -20.63 -0.41 16.86
CA PRO A 26 -21.02 0.88 16.31
C PRO A 26 -20.96 0.86 14.78
N ILE A 27 -22.06 1.26 14.17
CA ILE A 27 -22.15 1.42 12.71
C ILE A 27 -21.47 2.72 12.32
N LYS A 28 -20.47 2.64 11.45
CA LYS A 28 -19.85 3.80 10.83
C LYS A 28 -20.43 3.99 9.44
N THR A 29 -21.00 5.14 9.17
CA THR A 29 -21.46 5.50 7.84
C THR A 29 -20.25 5.91 7.00
N SER A 30 -20.05 5.22 5.87
CA SER A 30 -19.01 5.61 4.91
C SER A 30 -19.43 6.88 4.17
N ASN A 31 -18.51 7.84 4.07
CA ASN A 31 -18.67 9.03 3.25
C ASN A 31 -18.39 8.78 1.75
N LEU A 32 -18.08 7.53 1.38
CA LEU A 32 -17.89 7.15 -0.01
C LEU A 32 -19.21 7.37 -0.77
N LYS A 33 -19.23 8.31 -1.69
CA LYS A 33 -20.36 8.52 -2.58
C LYS A 33 -20.39 7.39 -3.61
N VAL A 34 -21.46 6.62 -3.62
CA VAL A 34 -21.70 5.54 -4.61
C VAL A 34 -21.64 6.08 -6.06
N GLY A 35 -21.83 7.39 -6.27
CA GLY A 35 -21.76 8.04 -7.58
C GLY A 35 -20.36 8.34 -8.14
N GLN A 36 -19.28 7.94 -7.44
CA GLN A 36 -17.93 8.05 -8.01
C GLN A 36 -17.50 6.79 -8.81
N VAL A 37 -18.34 5.77 -8.83
CA VAL A 37 -18.09 4.53 -9.56
C VAL A 37 -19.14 4.42 -10.65
N ASP A 38 -19.07 5.30 -11.65
CA ASP A 38 -19.92 5.24 -12.83
C ASP A 38 -19.19 4.49 -13.94
N LEU A 39 -19.88 3.57 -14.61
CA LEU A 39 -19.36 2.85 -15.78
C LEU A 39 -19.16 3.76 -16.99
N GLU A 40 -19.82 4.94 -17.00
CA GLU A 40 -19.87 5.81 -18.17
C GLU A 40 -20.31 5.03 -19.42
N ASP A 41 -19.56 5.12 -20.51
CA ASP A 41 -19.85 4.43 -21.78
C ASP A 41 -19.24 3.03 -21.88
N TYR A 42 -18.74 2.43 -20.77
CA TYR A 42 -18.07 1.14 -20.75
C TYR A 42 -18.99 0.02 -20.25
N ASP A 43 -18.90 -1.17 -20.84
CA ASP A 43 -19.67 -2.33 -20.41
C ASP A 43 -19.20 -2.91 -19.07
N HIS A 44 -17.90 -2.72 -18.71
CA HIS A 44 -17.29 -3.29 -17.53
C HIS A 44 -16.29 -2.33 -16.87
N PHE A 45 -16.23 -2.32 -15.54
CA PHE A 45 -15.27 -1.51 -14.77
C PHE A 45 -13.82 -1.76 -15.19
N MET A 46 -13.43 -3.01 -15.37
CA MET A 46 -12.07 -3.33 -15.83
C MET A 46 -11.75 -2.69 -17.18
N GLN A 47 -12.71 -2.67 -18.11
CA GLN A 47 -12.53 -2.01 -19.41
C GLN A 47 -12.34 -0.50 -19.23
N LYS A 48 -13.18 0.14 -18.41
CA LYS A 48 -13.01 1.56 -18.06
C LYS A 48 -11.64 1.84 -17.50
N GLU A 49 -11.19 1.09 -16.50
CA GLU A 49 -9.89 1.25 -15.85
C GLU A 49 -8.72 1.10 -16.85
N ILE A 50 -8.81 0.19 -17.82
CA ILE A 50 -7.81 0.04 -18.88
C ILE A 50 -7.67 1.32 -19.70
N PHE A 51 -8.79 1.92 -20.09
CA PHE A 51 -8.79 3.15 -20.92
C PHE A 51 -8.49 4.41 -20.10
N GLU A 52 -8.73 4.40 -18.79
CA GLU A 52 -8.38 5.50 -17.87
C GLU A 52 -6.88 5.58 -17.53
N GLN A 53 -6.09 4.52 -17.77
CA GLN A 53 -4.66 4.48 -17.41
C GLN A 53 -3.86 5.74 -17.82
N PRO A 54 -4.01 6.31 -19.04
CA PRO A 54 -3.26 7.51 -19.40
C PRO A 54 -3.59 8.71 -18.52
N GLN A 55 -4.86 8.85 -18.10
CA GLN A 55 -5.27 9.92 -17.19
C GLN A 55 -4.77 9.63 -15.76
N ALA A 56 -4.95 8.41 -15.27
CA ALA A 56 -4.48 8.02 -13.94
C ALA A 56 -2.97 8.23 -13.76
N ILE A 57 -2.17 7.95 -14.81
CA ILE A 57 -0.72 8.22 -14.80
C ILE A 57 -0.45 9.73 -14.73
N ARG A 58 -1.15 10.56 -15.51
CA ARG A 58 -1.00 12.02 -15.46
C ARG A 58 -1.31 12.55 -14.06
N ASP A 59 -2.44 12.15 -13.49
CA ASP A 59 -2.90 12.59 -12.17
C ASP A 59 -1.92 12.16 -11.07
N THR A 60 -1.39 10.93 -11.18
CA THR A 60 -0.38 10.43 -10.25
C THR A 60 0.92 11.24 -10.32
N LEU A 61 1.33 11.68 -11.49
CA LEU A 61 2.56 12.44 -11.70
C LEU A 61 2.39 13.94 -11.42
N GLU A 62 1.15 14.44 -11.44
CA GLU A 62 0.85 15.84 -11.16
C GLU A 62 1.41 16.23 -9.79
N SER A 63 2.05 17.39 -9.71
CA SER A 63 2.73 17.91 -8.52
C SER A 63 3.95 17.10 -8.04
N ARG A 64 4.24 15.92 -8.62
CA ARG A 64 5.39 15.08 -8.26
C ARG A 64 6.57 15.22 -9.20
N ILE A 65 6.29 15.68 -10.42
CA ILE A 65 7.34 15.94 -11.42
C ILE A 65 7.21 17.33 -12.01
N THR A 66 8.34 17.91 -12.37
CA THR A 66 8.44 19.08 -13.23
C THR A 66 8.89 18.65 -14.63
N LYS A 67 9.08 19.60 -15.55
CA LYS A 67 9.58 19.28 -16.89
C LYS A 67 10.92 18.51 -16.87
N ASN A 68 11.78 18.77 -15.88
CA ASN A 68 13.15 18.27 -15.86
C ASN A 68 13.58 17.60 -14.56
N SER A 69 12.70 17.48 -13.56
CA SER A 69 13.06 16.96 -12.25
C SER A 69 11.87 16.34 -11.50
N VAL A 70 12.19 15.51 -10.54
CA VAL A 70 11.22 14.98 -9.54
C VAL A 70 11.16 15.96 -8.37
N VAL A 71 9.97 16.21 -7.86
CA VAL A 71 9.71 17.06 -6.69
C VAL A 71 9.92 16.20 -5.44
N ILE A 72 11.14 16.14 -4.94
CA ILE A 72 11.50 15.29 -3.77
C ILE A 72 10.60 15.55 -2.55
N PRO A 73 10.26 16.80 -2.17
CA PRO A 73 9.36 17.05 -1.05
C PRO A 73 7.98 16.42 -1.16
N ALA A 74 7.53 16.04 -2.37
CA ALA A 74 6.27 15.32 -2.57
C ALA A 74 6.27 13.91 -1.95
N PHE A 75 7.44 13.38 -1.59
CA PHE A 75 7.61 12.09 -0.90
C PHE A 75 7.71 12.21 0.62
N GLY A 76 7.63 13.43 1.16
CA GLY A 76 7.68 13.70 2.59
C GLY A 76 8.77 14.68 2.98
N TYR A 77 8.64 15.26 4.19
CA TYR A 77 9.52 16.32 4.68
C TYR A 77 11.01 15.93 4.71
N ASP A 78 11.32 14.71 5.13
CA ASP A 78 12.70 14.22 5.24
C ASP A 78 13.17 13.38 4.03
N ALA A 79 12.38 13.33 2.94
CA ALA A 79 12.65 12.48 1.79
C ALA A 79 14.06 12.67 1.21
N GLU A 80 14.52 13.91 1.07
CA GLU A 80 15.85 14.18 0.53
C GLU A 80 16.97 13.59 1.40
N LYS A 81 16.89 13.76 2.72
CA LYS A 81 17.87 13.20 3.65
C LYS A 81 17.84 11.67 3.67
N ILE A 82 16.65 11.09 3.57
CA ILE A 82 16.45 9.65 3.52
C ILE A 82 17.07 9.11 2.23
N PHE A 83 16.71 9.65 1.07
CA PHE A 83 17.19 9.17 -0.24
C PHE A 83 18.71 9.27 -0.41
N GLN A 84 19.36 10.25 0.22
CA GLN A 84 20.82 10.35 0.21
C GLN A 84 21.52 9.26 1.02
N LYS A 85 20.86 8.69 2.01
CA LYS A 85 21.43 7.69 2.94
C LYS A 85 21.17 6.25 2.54
N ILE A 86 20.08 5.99 1.83
CA ILE A 86 19.71 4.62 1.47
C ILE A 86 20.78 3.95 0.63
N ARG A 87 21.00 2.67 0.91
CA ARG A 87 21.95 1.80 0.18
C ARG A 87 21.26 0.66 -0.50
N GLN A 88 20.02 0.38 -0.13
CA GLN A 88 19.19 -0.65 -0.75
C GLN A 88 17.70 -0.35 -0.54
N VAL A 89 16.89 -1.01 -1.33
CA VAL A 89 15.42 -0.95 -1.25
C VAL A 89 14.87 -2.35 -1.00
N GLN A 90 13.96 -2.46 -0.03
CA GLN A 90 13.14 -3.65 0.18
C GLN A 90 11.70 -3.29 -0.17
N ILE A 91 11.15 -3.88 -1.22
CA ILE A 91 9.73 -3.71 -1.60
C ILE A 91 8.94 -4.91 -1.10
N VAL A 92 7.78 -4.63 -0.49
CA VAL A 92 6.87 -5.66 -0.02
C VAL A 92 5.46 -5.35 -0.49
N ALA A 93 4.79 -6.32 -1.11
CA ALA A 93 3.46 -6.16 -1.67
C ALA A 93 2.76 -7.51 -1.89
N CYS A 94 1.48 -7.47 -2.23
CA CYS A 94 0.70 -8.64 -2.65
C CYS A 94 0.12 -8.43 -4.06
N GLY A 95 -0.21 -9.52 -4.73
CA GLY A 95 -0.93 -9.51 -6.01
C GLY A 95 -0.25 -8.68 -7.10
N THR A 96 -1.02 -7.89 -7.82
CA THR A 96 -0.52 -7.05 -8.92
C THR A 96 0.45 -5.97 -8.46
N SER A 97 0.33 -5.47 -7.23
CA SER A 97 1.29 -4.54 -6.61
C SER A 97 2.68 -5.19 -6.46
N TYR A 98 2.75 -6.49 -6.13
CA TYR A 98 4.00 -7.24 -6.11
C TYR A 98 4.65 -7.28 -7.50
N HIS A 99 3.87 -7.51 -8.57
CA HIS A 99 4.40 -7.50 -9.94
C HIS A 99 4.90 -6.12 -10.37
N ALA A 100 4.22 -5.04 -9.95
CA ALA A 100 4.71 -3.67 -10.15
C ALA A 100 6.06 -3.45 -9.43
N GLY A 101 6.21 -3.99 -8.21
CA GLY A 101 7.47 -4.00 -7.48
C GLY A 101 8.60 -4.71 -8.22
N LEU A 102 8.31 -5.85 -8.87
CA LEU A 102 9.30 -6.58 -9.68
C LEU A 102 9.81 -5.74 -10.86
N VAL A 103 8.94 -4.97 -11.51
CA VAL A 103 9.36 -4.04 -12.58
C VAL A 103 10.22 -2.90 -12.00
N ALA A 104 9.78 -2.32 -10.88
CA ALA A 104 10.51 -1.26 -10.19
C ALA A 104 11.92 -1.71 -9.77
N LYS A 105 12.09 -2.97 -9.38
CA LYS A 105 13.41 -3.55 -9.06
C LYS A 105 14.39 -3.34 -10.21
N TYR A 106 14.02 -3.72 -11.44
CA TYR A 106 14.91 -3.56 -12.60
C TYR A 106 15.31 -2.10 -12.81
N TRP A 107 14.37 -1.16 -12.65
CA TRP A 107 14.68 0.26 -12.80
C TRP A 107 15.57 0.79 -11.68
N LEU A 108 15.35 0.37 -10.44
CA LEU A 108 16.19 0.76 -9.30
C LEU A 108 17.63 0.24 -9.48
N GLU A 109 17.79 -1.01 -9.91
CA GLU A 109 19.11 -1.61 -10.09
C GLU A 109 19.81 -1.07 -11.35
N ASP A 110 19.09 -0.92 -12.47
CA ASP A 110 19.69 -0.48 -13.72
C ASP A 110 19.91 1.04 -13.80
N ILE A 111 18.95 1.85 -13.38
CA ILE A 111 19.00 3.31 -13.51
C ILE A 111 19.62 3.94 -12.26
N ALA A 112 19.09 3.63 -11.08
CA ALA A 112 19.55 4.23 -9.84
C ALA A 112 20.80 3.55 -9.24
N LYS A 113 21.18 2.35 -9.73
CA LYS A 113 22.28 1.54 -9.21
C LYS A 113 22.13 1.23 -7.71
N VAL A 114 20.90 1.07 -7.25
CA VAL A 114 20.53 0.74 -5.88
C VAL A 114 20.02 -0.70 -5.82
N PRO A 115 20.64 -1.60 -5.06
CA PRO A 115 20.14 -2.96 -4.87
C PRO A 115 18.69 -2.97 -4.41
N CYS A 116 17.86 -3.79 -5.02
CA CYS A 116 16.46 -3.88 -4.69
C CYS A 116 16.02 -5.35 -4.52
N ASN A 117 15.39 -5.64 -3.39
CA ASN A 117 14.72 -6.90 -3.18
C ASN A 117 13.21 -6.70 -3.16
N VAL A 118 12.46 -7.67 -3.72
CA VAL A 118 11.00 -7.60 -3.79
C VAL A 118 10.43 -8.91 -3.27
N GLU A 119 9.55 -8.84 -2.29
CA GLU A 119 8.95 -10.02 -1.67
C GLU A 119 7.44 -9.91 -1.58
N VAL A 120 6.77 -11.06 -1.64
CA VAL A 120 5.35 -11.15 -1.30
C VAL A 120 5.19 -10.90 0.19
N ALA A 121 4.24 -10.04 0.55
CA ALA A 121 4.08 -9.61 1.94
C ALA A 121 3.74 -10.76 2.90
N SER A 122 2.93 -11.74 2.46
CA SER A 122 2.64 -12.95 3.25
C SER A 122 3.89 -13.75 3.58
N GLU A 123 4.83 -13.88 2.63
CA GLU A 123 6.07 -14.61 2.86
C GLU A 123 7.00 -13.81 3.81
N TYR A 124 7.10 -12.51 3.58
CA TYR A 124 7.96 -11.62 4.39
C TYR A 124 7.56 -11.65 5.88
N ARG A 125 6.25 -11.58 6.19
CA ARG A 125 5.77 -11.53 7.58
C ARG A 125 6.01 -12.79 8.40
N TYR A 126 6.09 -13.97 7.75
CA TYR A 126 6.21 -15.25 8.44
C TYR A 126 7.64 -15.79 8.53
N ARG A 127 8.58 -15.20 7.83
CA ARG A 127 9.99 -15.55 7.96
C ARG A 127 10.72 -14.59 8.91
N ASN A 128 11.97 -14.88 9.25
CA ASN A 128 12.86 -13.98 9.96
C ASN A 128 13.77 -13.23 8.96
N PRO A 129 13.33 -12.11 8.38
CA PRO A 129 14.11 -11.40 7.38
C PRO A 129 15.30 -10.69 8.01
N ILE A 130 16.40 -10.61 7.28
CA ILE A 130 17.51 -9.74 7.61
C ILE A 130 17.22 -8.38 6.99
N LEU A 131 17.19 -7.36 7.82
CA LEU A 131 16.97 -5.99 7.38
C LEU A 131 18.22 -5.16 7.70
N LEU A 132 18.97 -4.80 6.66
CA LEU A 132 20.19 -4.03 6.81
C LEU A 132 19.87 -2.58 7.16
N ASN A 133 20.83 -1.92 7.81
CA ASN A 133 20.78 -0.49 8.01
C ASN A 133 20.77 0.23 6.65
N ASP A 134 20.27 1.45 6.61
CA ASP A 134 20.14 2.25 5.38
C ASP A 134 19.27 1.60 4.28
N THR A 135 18.33 0.73 4.67
CA THR A 135 17.29 0.19 3.80
C THR A 135 16.09 1.13 3.75
N LEU A 136 15.61 1.45 2.54
CA LEU A 136 14.28 2.00 2.36
C LEU A 136 13.28 0.85 2.23
N PHE A 137 12.37 0.75 3.19
CA PHE A 137 11.29 -0.24 3.16
C PHE A 137 10.07 0.33 2.45
N VAL A 138 9.73 -0.24 1.30
CA VAL A 138 8.63 0.26 0.45
C VAL A 138 7.46 -0.70 0.50
N THR A 139 6.29 -0.20 0.84
CA THR A 139 5.03 -0.94 0.75
C THR A 139 4.19 -0.45 -0.42
N LEU A 140 3.70 -1.37 -1.25
CA LEU A 140 2.80 -1.07 -2.35
C LEU A 140 1.44 -1.71 -2.08
N SER A 141 0.39 -0.90 -2.01
CA SER A 141 -0.97 -1.40 -1.78
C SER A 141 -1.99 -0.43 -2.36
N GLN A 142 -2.90 -0.90 -3.19
CA GLN A 142 -3.96 -0.06 -3.76
C GLN A 142 -4.86 0.51 -2.65
N SER A 143 -5.35 -0.31 -1.75
CA SER A 143 -6.23 0.10 -0.65
C SER A 143 -5.47 0.69 0.56
N GLY A 144 -4.21 0.31 0.73
CA GLY A 144 -3.46 0.58 1.96
C GLY A 144 -3.93 -0.21 3.19
N GLU A 145 -4.83 -1.19 2.99
CA GLU A 145 -5.44 -2.01 4.05
C GLU A 145 -5.13 -3.51 3.89
N THR A 146 -4.18 -3.87 3.03
CA THR A 146 -3.78 -5.27 2.84
C THR A 146 -3.11 -5.79 4.10
N ALA A 147 -3.77 -6.70 4.80
CA ALA A 147 -3.34 -7.19 6.12
C ALA A 147 -1.89 -7.70 6.13
N ASP A 148 -1.51 -8.53 5.14
CA ASP A 148 -0.14 -9.04 5.06
C ASP A 148 0.90 -7.92 4.85
N THR A 149 0.57 -6.88 4.07
CA THR A 149 1.47 -5.75 3.83
C THR A 149 1.63 -4.90 5.10
N ILE A 150 0.56 -4.69 5.85
CA ILE A 150 0.60 -3.99 7.15
C ILE A 150 1.46 -4.77 8.14
N GLU A 151 1.25 -6.08 8.26
CA GLU A 151 2.02 -6.91 9.19
C GLU A 151 3.50 -7.05 8.77
N ALA A 152 3.79 -7.06 7.48
CA ALA A 152 5.17 -7.02 6.99
C ALA A 152 5.87 -5.71 7.38
N LEU A 153 5.20 -4.56 7.28
CA LEU A 153 5.73 -3.27 7.74
C LEU A 153 5.97 -3.28 9.26
N LYS A 154 5.00 -3.75 10.05
CA LYS A 154 5.16 -3.89 11.51
C LYS A 154 6.35 -4.80 11.86
N THR A 155 6.52 -5.90 11.12
CA THR A 155 7.66 -6.80 11.31
C THR A 155 8.98 -6.09 11.01
N ALA A 156 9.07 -5.32 9.94
CA ALA A 156 10.25 -4.53 9.60
C ALA A 156 10.58 -3.50 10.68
N ILE A 157 9.60 -2.76 11.19
CA ILE A 157 9.76 -1.80 12.28
C ILE A 157 10.19 -2.47 13.58
N LYS A 158 9.66 -3.68 13.86
CA LYS A 158 10.06 -4.45 15.05
C LYS A 158 11.52 -4.91 14.98
N ILE A 159 12.00 -5.27 13.78
CA ILE A 159 13.39 -5.66 13.55
C ILE A 159 14.32 -4.46 13.66
N ASN A 160 13.94 -3.34 13.08
CA ASN A 160 14.71 -2.10 13.09
C ASN A 160 13.78 -0.89 13.23
N SER A 161 13.64 -0.36 14.44
CA SER A 161 12.76 0.78 14.74
C SER A 161 13.17 2.11 14.07
N SER A 162 14.38 2.18 13.53
CA SER A 162 14.88 3.38 12.81
C SER A 162 14.80 3.24 11.29
N ILE A 163 14.10 2.22 10.78
CA ILE A 163 13.99 2.04 9.34
C ILE A 163 13.21 3.19 8.70
N SER A 164 13.70 3.64 7.55
CA SER A 164 12.93 4.56 6.71
C SER A 164 11.91 3.77 5.89
N SER A 165 10.65 4.19 5.92
CA SER A 165 9.58 3.55 5.15
C SER A 165 8.91 4.52 4.19
N LEU A 166 8.44 3.99 3.07
CA LEU A 166 7.65 4.70 2.06
C LEU A 166 6.45 3.83 1.71
N CYS A 167 5.25 4.39 1.85
CA CYS A 167 4.03 3.76 1.38
C CYS A 167 3.57 4.38 0.06
N ILE A 168 3.23 3.53 -0.91
CA ILE A 168 2.57 3.94 -2.16
C ILE A 168 1.16 3.33 -2.14
N SER A 169 0.16 4.18 -1.98
CA SER A 169 -1.25 3.79 -1.87
C SER A 169 -2.17 4.81 -2.54
N ASN A 170 -3.35 4.37 -2.97
CA ASN A 170 -4.40 5.26 -3.47
C ASN A 170 -5.21 5.90 -2.34
N SER A 171 -5.07 5.42 -1.11
CA SER A 171 -5.80 5.94 0.05
C SER A 171 -4.84 6.65 1.02
N SER A 172 -5.04 7.96 1.20
CA SER A 172 -4.27 8.78 2.13
C SER A 172 -4.59 8.52 3.61
N GLU A 173 -5.75 7.91 3.89
CA GLU A 173 -6.26 7.67 5.24
C GLU A 173 -6.13 6.20 5.66
N SER A 174 -5.34 5.42 4.93
CA SER A 174 -5.20 3.99 5.18
C SER A 174 -4.28 3.66 6.36
N SER A 175 -4.38 2.41 6.84
CA SER A 175 -3.54 1.90 7.94
C SER A 175 -2.04 1.89 7.60
N LEU A 176 -1.68 1.76 6.32
CA LEU A 176 -0.28 1.83 5.86
C LEU A 176 0.28 3.26 5.84
N THR A 177 -0.58 4.29 5.80
CA THR A 177 -0.16 5.71 5.70
C THR A 177 -0.16 6.43 7.03
N ARG A 178 -0.68 5.82 8.09
CA ARG A 178 -0.71 6.31 9.47
C ARG A 178 0.46 5.75 10.27
#